data_ac8f584ec4385cf8c0c54e3abbb569e5
#
_entry.id   ac8f584ec4385cf8c0c54e3abbb569e5
#
_cell.length_a   1.000
_cell.length_b   1.000
_cell.length_c   1.000
_cell.angle_alpha   90.00
_cell.angle_beta   90.00
_cell.angle_gamma   90.00
#
_symmetry.space_group_name_H-M   'P 1'
#
loop_
_entity.id
_entity.type
_entity.pdbx_description
1 polymer ?
#
loop_
_entity_poly.entity_id
_entity_poly.type
_entity_poly.pdbx_seq_one_letter_code
_entity_poly.pdbx_strand_id
1 'polypeptide(L)'
;DSGSLFLGYCLGFISVLFTWNKSIESSWVFQIQPVILFFTIPLLDFTTVVISRLRSGKSPMTGGTDHISHRLLKKGYSDKAVLLIFVMVSLLILGITLCILYLNETLSFIFLFIYIGCVLTSLVYFLKLPALD
;
A
#
# COMPACT_ATOMS: atom_id res chain seq x y z
N ASP A 1 -8.99 -12.32 16.76
CA ASP A 1 -8.09 -11.22 16.32
C ASP A 1 -6.65 -11.29 16.83
N SER A 2 -6.29 -12.29 17.66
CA SER A 2 -4.93 -12.39 18.22
C SER A 2 -3.83 -12.47 17.14
N GLY A 3 -4.08 -13.15 16.02
CA GLY A 3 -3.14 -13.28 14.92
C GLY A 3 -2.91 -11.97 14.16
N SER A 4 -3.97 -11.22 13.88
CA SER A 4 -3.88 -9.93 13.19
C SER A 4 -3.19 -8.87 14.04
N LEU A 5 -3.47 -8.84 15.33
CA LEU A 5 -2.81 -7.94 16.29
C LEU A 5 -1.33 -8.27 16.43
N PHE A 6 -0.97 -9.55 16.51
CA PHE A 6 0.43 -9.98 16.57
C PHE A 6 1.20 -9.59 15.29
N LEU A 7 0.62 -9.86 14.12
CA LEU A 7 1.24 -9.46 12.85
C LEU A 7 1.39 -7.94 12.75
N GLY A 8 0.36 -7.18 13.12
CA GLY A 8 0.42 -5.72 13.14
C GLY A 8 1.51 -5.20 14.08
N TYR A 9 1.66 -5.78 15.27
CA TYR A 9 2.73 -5.44 16.20
C TYR A 9 4.12 -5.75 15.61
N CYS A 10 4.32 -6.95 15.05
CA CYS A 10 5.59 -7.32 14.43
C CYS A 10 5.96 -6.40 13.27
N LEU A 11 5.00 -6.06 12.39
CA LEU A 11 5.22 -5.15 11.28
C LEU A 11 5.55 -3.74 11.76
N GLY A 12 4.85 -3.23 12.77
CA GLY A 12 5.13 -1.94 13.38
C GLY A 12 6.51 -1.90 14.03
N PHE A 13 6.89 -2.93 14.78
CA PHE A 13 8.20 -3.04 15.41
C PHE A 13 9.33 -3.09 14.38
N ILE A 14 9.20 -3.90 13.33
CA ILE A 14 10.17 -3.97 12.23
C ILE A 14 10.29 -2.60 11.54
N SER A 15 9.18 -1.91 11.32
CA SER A 15 9.16 -0.58 10.71
C SER A 15 9.96 0.44 11.54
N VAL A 16 9.80 0.42 12.86
CA VAL A 16 10.57 1.27 13.78
C VAL A 16 12.05 0.93 13.73
N LEU A 17 12.41 -0.35 13.73
CA LEU A 17 13.82 -0.77 13.62
C LEU A 17 14.45 -0.29 12.32
N PHE A 18 13.74 -0.34 11.21
CA PHE A 18 14.25 0.13 9.92
C PHE A 18 14.43 1.65 9.87
N THR A 19 13.57 2.42 10.54
CA THR A 19 13.68 3.89 10.59
C THR A 19 14.76 4.35 11.57
N TRP A 20 14.90 3.65 12.72
CA TRP A 20 15.82 4.05 13.80
C TRP A 20 17.29 3.81 13.49
N ASN A 21 17.59 2.84 12.63
CA ASN A 21 18.95 2.39 12.38
C ASN A 21 19.67 3.15 11.23
N LYS A 22 19.08 4.24 10.72
CA LYS A 22 19.74 5.08 9.69
C LYS A 22 20.49 6.23 10.32
N SER A 23 21.67 6.55 9.73
CA SER A 23 22.52 7.65 10.17
C SER A 23 21.75 8.98 10.22
N ILE A 24 22.04 9.76 11.26
CA ILE A 24 21.43 11.08 11.52
C ILE A 24 21.61 12.07 10.35
N GLU A 25 22.57 11.81 9.46
CA GLU A 25 22.88 12.64 8.28
C GLU A 25 21.88 12.49 7.11
N SER A 26 21.04 11.43 7.10
CA SER A 26 20.04 11.28 6.05
C SER A 26 18.77 12.07 6.35
N SER A 27 18.21 12.75 5.34
CA SER A 27 16.93 13.46 5.45
C SER A 27 15.85 12.52 6.02
N TRP A 28 15.01 13.03 6.94
CA TRP A 28 13.90 12.29 7.54
C TRP A 28 12.94 11.67 6.49
N VAL A 29 12.85 12.28 5.30
CA VAL A 29 12.08 11.73 4.17
C VAL A 29 12.59 10.35 3.77
N PHE A 30 13.91 10.17 3.66
CA PHE A 30 14.52 8.90 3.29
C PHE A 30 14.45 7.84 4.41
N GLN A 31 14.22 8.27 5.65
CA GLN A 31 14.04 7.34 6.77
C GLN A 31 12.62 6.74 6.81
N ILE A 32 11.59 7.56 6.56
CA ILE A 32 10.17 7.14 6.62
C ILE A 32 9.71 6.49 5.32
N GLN A 33 10.30 6.87 4.19
CA GLN A 33 9.90 6.42 2.85
C GLN A 33 9.83 4.89 2.69
N PRO A 34 10.81 4.06 3.12
CA PRO A 34 10.71 2.60 3.00
C PRO A 34 9.51 2.01 3.74
N VAL A 35 9.15 2.60 4.89
CA VAL A 35 7.98 2.17 5.67
C VAL A 35 6.68 2.45 4.91
N ILE A 36 6.53 3.66 4.36
CA ILE A 36 5.36 4.01 3.55
C ILE A 36 5.24 3.09 2.33
N LEU A 37 6.35 2.81 1.64
CA LEU A 37 6.38 1.90 0.50
C LEU A 37 5.96 0.49 0.90
N PHE A 38 6.44 -0.02 2.02
CA PHE A 38 6.08 -1.34 2.52
C PHE A 38 4.57 -1.46 2.83
N PHE A 39 3.96 -0.41 3.37
CA PHE A 39 2.54 -0.38 3.69
C PHE A 39 1.63 0.07 2.54
N THR A 40 2.14 0.22 1.32
CA THR A 40 1.38 0.72 0.16
C THR A 40 0.09 -0.04 -0.08
N ILE A 41 0.13 -1.37 -0.15
CA ILE A 41 -1.05 -2.19 -0.46
C ILE A 41 -2.11 -2.06 0.64
N PRO A 42 -1.79 -2.26 1.93
CA PRO A 42 -2.75 -2.02 3.01
C PRO A 42 -3.33 -0.60 3.04
N LEU A 43 -2.50 0.41 2.82
CA LEU A 43 -2.95 1.81 2.83
C LEU A 43 -3.84 2.12 1.63
N LEU A 44 -3.51 1.60 0.45
CA LEU A 44 -4.32 1.77 -0.76
C LEU A 44 -5.68 1.10 -0.60
N ASP A 45 -5.71 -0.12 -0.07
CA ASP A 45 -6.94 -0.86 0.19
C ASP A 45 -7.82 -0.13 1.21
N PHE A 46 -7.27 0.23 2.37
CA PHE A 46 -7.96 1.01 3.40
C PHE A 46 -8.53 2.31 2.85
N THR A 47 -7.71 3.10 2.14
CA THR A 47 -8.11 4.38 1.57
C THR A 47 -9.23 4.21 0.54
N THR A 48 -9.13 3.18 -0.30
CA THR A 48 -10.18 2.86 -1.30
C THR A 48 -11.50 2.55 -0.63
N VAL A 49 -11.50 1.73 0.42
CA VAL A 49 -12.71 1.38 1.18
C VAL A 49 -13.31 2.61 1.85
N VAL A 50 -12.50 3.39 2.57
CA VAL A 50 -12.96 4.59 3.28
C VAL A 50 -13.60 5.60 2.31
N ILE A 51 -12.89 5.96 1.22
CA ILE A 51 -13.41 6.92 0.25
C ILE A 51 -14.68 6.40 -0.42
N SER A 52 -14.72 5.13 -0.80
CA SER A 52 -15.88 4.52 -1.43
C SER A 52 -17.13 4.59 -0.54
N ARG A 53 -16.97 4.27 0.75
CA ARG A 53 -18.05 4.30 1.73
C ARG A 53 -18.54 5.71 2.01
N LEU A 54 -17.64 6.65 2.22
CA LEU A 54 -18.00 8.06 2.42
C LEU A 54 -18.77 8.62 1.23
N ARG A 55 -18.35 8.28 0.00
CA ARG A 55 -19.07 8.68 -1.22
C ARG A 55 -20.49 8.08 -1.32
N SER A 56 -20.67 6.88 -0.75
CA SER A 56 -21.97 6.19 -0.73
C SER A 56 -22.80 6.52 0.51
N GLY A 57 -22.37 7.45 1.36
CA GLY A 57 -23.06 7.81 2.62
C GLY A 57 -23.03 6.70 3.69
N LYS A 58 -22.16 5.69 3.52
CA LYS A 58 -22.02 4.56 4.46
C LYS A 58 -20.93 4.87 5.49
N SER A 59 -21.05 4.34 6.71
CA SER A 59 -20.02 4.46 7.75
C SER A 59 -18.75 3.67 7.36
N PRO A 60 -17.56 4.25 7.45
CA PRO A 60 -16.31 3.51 7.25
C PRO A 60 -16.06 2.40 8.28
N MET A 61 -16.71 2.47 9.44
CA MET A 61 -16.53 1.54 10.57
C MET A 61 -17.34 0.25 10.45
N THR A 62 -18.28 0.17 9.51
CA THR A 62 -19.05 -1.06 9.29
C THR A 62 -18.20 -2.07 8.52
N GLY A 63 -18.27 -3.35 8.88
CA GLY A 63 -17.66 -4.43 8.10
C GLY A 63 -18.27 -4.53 6.69
N GLY A 64 -17.52 -5.03 5.71
CA GLY A 64 -18.02 -5.20 4.35
C GLY A 64 -17.02 -5.88 3.42
N THR A 65 -17.44 -6.13 2.19
CA THR A 65 -16.70 -6.84 1.14
C THR A 65 -16.20 -5.90 0.03
N ASP A 66 -15.89 -4.65 0.37
CA ASP A 66 -15.51 -3.57 -0.54
C ASP A 66 -13.99 -3.40 -0.74
N HIS A 67 -13.22 -4.34 -0.18
CA HIS A 67 -11.76 -4.39 -0.35
C HIS A 67 -11.34 -4.62 -1.81
N ILE A 68 -10.12 -4.18 -2.16
CA ILE A 68 -9.58 -4.30 -3.53
C ILE A 68 -9.64 -5.73 -4.05
N SER A 69 -9.33 -6.73 -3.19
CA SER A 69 -9.42 -8.14 -3.55
C SER A 69 -10.82 -8.52 -4.04
N HIS A 70 -11.86 -8.15 -3.29
CA HIS A 70 -13.25 -8.44 -3.65
C HIS A 70 -13.69 -7.71 -4.92
N ARG A 71 -13.23 -6.46 -5.14
CA ARG A 71 -13.50 -5.71 -6.37
C ARG A 71 -12.91 -6.38 -7.60
N LEU A 72 -11.70 -6.94 -7.49
CA LEU A 72 -11.05 -7.70 -8.56
C LEU A 72 -11.79 -9.01 -8.85
N LEU A 73 -12.22 -9.74 -7.82
CA LEU A 73 -13.05 -10.94 -7.98
C LEU A 73 -14.37 -10.63 -8.69
N LYS A 74 -15.05 -9.55 -8.31
CA LYS A 74 -16.27 -9.10 -8.97
C LYS A 74 -16.06 -8.73 -10.45
N LYS A 75 -14.86 -8.24 -10.80
CA LYS A 75 -14.47 -7.96 -12.17
C LYS A 75 -14.23 -9.22 -13.01
N GLY A 76 -14.22 -10.41 -12.38
CA GLY A 76 -14.07 -11.70 -13.05
C GLY A 76 -12.67 -12.32 -12.95
N TYR A 77 -11.79 -11.75 -12.13
CA TYR A 77 -10.50 -12.38 -11.85
C TYR A 77 -10.69 -13.58 -10.92
N SER A 78 -9.94 -14.66 -11.14
CA SER A 78 -9.91 -15.80 -10.21
C SER A 78 -9.11 -15.47 -8.94
N ASP A 79 -9.36 -16.19 -7.83
CA ASP A 79 -8.60 -16.02 -6.58
C ASP A 79 -7.10 -16.13 -6.79
N LYS A 80 -6.65 -17.06 -7.63
CA LYS A 80 -5.23 -17.24 -7.97
C LYS A 80 -4.68 -16.02 -8.73
N ALA A 81 -5.47 -15.44 -9.63
CA ALA A 81 -5.06 -14.24 -10.37
C ALA A 81 -4.96 -13.03 -9.44
N VAL A 82 -5.90 -12.85 -8.52
CA VAL A 82 -5.87 -11.78 -7.52
C VAL A 82 -4.64 -11.92 -6.63
N LEU A 83 -4.35 -13.12 -6.13
CA LEU A 83 -3.14 -13.38 -5.35
C LEU A 83 -1.87 -13.05 -6.14
N LEU A 84 -1.79 -13.51 -7.40
CA LEU A 84 -0.64 -13.23 -8.26
C LEU A 84 -0.45 -11.73 -8.49
N ILE A 85 -1.52 -10.96 -8.70
CA ILE A 85 -1.47 -9.51 -8.85
C ILE A 85 -0.86 -8.87 -7.59
N PHE A 86 -1.32 -9.24 -6.39
CA PHE A 86 -0.77 -8.70 -5.15
C PHE A 86 0.72 -9.06 -4.96
N VAL A 87 1.12 -10.30 -5.28
CA VAL A 87 2.53 -10.72 -5.21
C VAL A 87 3.39 -9.92 -6.19
N MET A 88 2.95 -9.77 -7.44
CA MET A 88 3.70 -9.00 -8.45
C MET A 88 3.82 -7.52 -8.08
N VAL A 89 2.75 -6.91 -7.57
CA VAL A 89 2.78 -5.52 -7.09
C VAL A 89 3.72 -5.38 -5.89
N SER A 90 3.70 -6.33 -4.95
CA SER A 90 4.62 -6.33 -3.80
C SER A 90 6.09 -6.44 -4.22
N LEU A 91 6.40 -7.29 -5.20
CA LEU A 91 7.76 -7.43 -5.74
C LEU A 91 8.22 -6.16 -6.48
N LEU A 92 7.31 -5.51 -7.21
CA LEU A 92 7.59 -4.24 -7.87
C LEU A 92 7.88 -3.13 -6.84
N ILE A 93 7.08 -3.03 -5.79
CA ILE A 93 7.29 -2.08 -4.70
C ILE A 93 8.62 -2.34 -4.00
N LEU A 94 8.95 -3.62 -3.75
CA LEU A 94 10.26 -4.00 -3.19
C LEU A 94 11.40 -3.53 -4.09
N GLY A 95 11.32 -3.76 -5.40
CA GLY A 95 12.31 -3.29 -6.37
C GLY A 95 12.49 -1.78 -6.34
N ILE A 96 11.38 -1.02 -6.35
CA ILE A 96 11.41 0.45 -6.23
C ILE A 96 12.06 0.88 -4.91
N THR A 97 11.71 0.22 -3.80
CA THR A 97 12.29 0.52 -2.48
C THR A 97 13.80 0.31 -2.48
N LEU A 98 14.27 -0.79 -3.06
CA LEU A 98 15.71 -1.06 -3.17
C LEU A 98 16.40 0.00 -4.06
N CYS A 99 15.81 0.37 -5.19
CA CYS A 99 16.33 1.45 -6.04
C CYS A 99 16.48 2.75 -5.25
N ILE A 100 15.46 3.15 -4.49
CA ILE A 100 15.49 4.37 -3.68
C ILE A 100 16.58 4.31 -2.59
N LEU A 101 16.80 3.13 -1.98
CA LEU A 101 17.80 2.97 -0.92
C LEU A 101 19.25 3.01 -1.42
N TYR A 102 19.50 2.55 -2.64
CA TYR A 102 20.85 2.36 -3.16
C TYR A 102 21.25 3.36 -4.26
N LEU A 103 20.31 4.11 -4.81
CA LEU A 103 20.59 5.14 -5.82
C LEU A 103 20.93 6.49 -5.17
N ASN A 104 21.46 7.41 -5.97
CA ASN A 104 21.71 8.79 -5.54
C ASN A 104 20.38 9.53 -5.28
N GLU A 105 20.44 10.63 -4.53
CA GLU A 105 19.27 11.39 -4.10
C GLU A 105 18.38 11.84 -5.28
N THR A 106 18.97 12.30 -6.38
CA THR A 106 18.22 12.79 -7.55
C THR A 106 17.38 11.69 -8.17
N LEU A 107 17.95 10.51 -8.39
CA LEU A 107 17.23 9.36 -8.93
C LEU A 107 16.17 8.85 -7.93
N SER A 108 16.48 8.85 -6.65
CA SER A 108 15.52 8.48 -5.60
C SER A 108 14.28 9.36 -5.60
N PHE A 109 14.41 10.66 -5.78
CA PHE A 109 13.26 11.56 -5.94
C PHE A 109 12.46 11.27 -7.20
N ILE A 110 13.10 10.99 -8.34
CA ILE A 110 12.40 10.62 -9.58
C ILE A 110 11.57 9.36 -9.36
N PHE A 111 12.15 8.31 -8.78
CA PHE A 111 11.42 7.07 -8.47
C PHE A 111 10.26 7.30 -7.49
N LEU A 112 10.45 8.17 -6.49
CA LEU A 112 9.40 8.53 -5.56
C LEU A 112 8.21 9.22 -6.27
N PHE A 113 8.46 10.17 -7.17
CA PHE A 113 7.39 10.83 -7.94
C PHE A 113 6.65 9.85 -8.85
N ILE A 114 7.37 8.96 -9.55
CA ILE A 114 6.77 7.91 -10.36
C ILE A 114 5.87 7.01 -9.49
N TYR A 115 6.38 6.59 -8.33
CA TYR A 115 5.65 5.78 -7.38
C TYR A 115 4.35 6.46 -6.91
N ILE A 116 4.41 7.73 -6.49
CA ILE A 116 3.23 8.49 -6.07
C ILE A 116 2.21 8.56 -7.22
N GLY A 117 2.65 8.82 -8.44
CA GLY A 117 1.80 8.81 -9.63
C GLY A 117 1.10 7.45 -9.84
N CYS A 118 1.83 6.35 -9.69
CA CYS A 118 1.28 5.00 -9.79
C CYS A 118 0.26 4.69 -8.68
N VAL A 119 0.51 5.11 -7.44
CA VAL A 119 -0.44 4.93 -6.33
C VAL A 119 -1.72 5.73 -6.56
N LEU A 120 -1.62 6.99 -6.97
CA LEU A 120 -2.78 7.84 -7.25
C LEU A 120 -3.61 7.29 -8.42
N THR A 121 -2.97 6.85 -9.51
CA THR A 121 -3.68 6.24 -10.65
C THR A 121 -4.35 4.94 -10.27
N SER A 122 -3.70 4.11 -9.44
CA SER A 122 -4.29 2.89 -8.89
C SER A 122 -5.49 3.18 -8.00
N LEU A 123 -5.40 4.18 -7.12
CA LEU A 123 -6.52 4.60 -6.27
C LEU A 123 -7.73 5.04 -7.12
N VAL A 124 -7.50 5.90 -8.11
CA VAL A 124 -8.58 6.34 -9.02
C VAL A 124 -9.19 5.16 -9.78
N TYR A 125 -8.36 4.22 -10.23
CA TYR A 125 -8.83 3.01 -10.91
C TYR A 125 -9.72 2.16 -10.01
N PHE A 126 -9.29 1.86 -8.77
CA PHE A 126 -10.07 1.04 -7.84
C PHE A 126 -11.35 1.73 -7.36
N LEU A 127 -11.35 3.07 -7.23
CA LEU A 127 -12.55 3.82 -6.90
C LEU A 127 -13.63 3.80 -8.01
N LYS A 128 -13.24 3.57 -9.26
CA LYS A 128 -14.17 3.39 -10.38
C LYS A 128 -14.73 1.98 -10.47
N LEU A 129 -14.10 0.99 -9.83
CA LEU A 129 -14.64 -0.37 -9.81
C LEU A 129 -15.86 -0.46 -8.89
N PRO A 130 -16.90 -1.22 -9.30
CA PRO A 130 -18.09 -1.38 -8.47
C PRO A 130 -17.72 -2.05 -7.14
N ALA A 131 -18.18 -1.45 -6.04
CA ALA A 131 -18.15 -2.10 -4.74
C ALA A 131 -19.19 -3.23 -4.70
N LEU A 132 -19.00 -4.22 -3.83
CA LEU A 132 -20.04 -5.17 -3.49
C LEU A 132 -21.00 -4.43 -2.54
N ASP A 133 -22.27 -4.34 -2.94
CA ASP A 133 -23.33 -3.83 -2.08
C ASP A 133 -23.64 -4.79 -0.94
#